data_4ac953f5129342e9dab16b2fa2bf4bb3
#
_entry.id   4ac953f5129342e9dab16b2fa2bf4bb3
#
_cell.length_a   1.000
_cell.length_b   1.000
_cell.length_c   1.000
_cell.angle_alpha   90.00
_cell.angle_beta   90.00
_cell.angle_gamma   90.00
#
_symmetry.space_group_name_H-M   'P 1'
#
loop_
_entity.id
_entity.type
_entity.pdbx_description
1 polymer ?
#
loop_
_entity_poly.entity_id
_entity_poly.type
_entity_poly.pdbx_seq_one_letter_code
_entity_poly.pdbx_strand_id
1 'polypeptide(L)'
;MDWDKLKIFHAVAEAGSFTSATVILNLSQSAISRQIQSLEDDLKVKLFERHARGLTLTENGEYVYKTAHEVISKLKEVETSLGDRKDKPSGKITITTVRSFGTHWLTPRIQEFMKLNPEIEVELIFDDKELDLSTRQADIGIFMRRPKQLNYIQRKLIDINYHIYGSSKYLEAYGMPKTVNDLNKHRFISFGKGAPSPVYNPDWALKIGMKDNKKRKSIMKVNSVMGLLLAVESGVGLAALPDYLVFQSTNLIKVLPKVEGPITEAHFVYPQSLKNVARVTTFRNFLYSKISEWKF
;
A
#
# COMPACT_ATOMS: atom_id res chain seq x y z
N MET A 1 32.04 -16.03 -6.64
CA MET A 1 30.93 -15.05 -6.55
C MET A 1 31.07 -14.32 -5.23
N ASP A 2 31.25 -13.02 -5.27
CA ASP A 2 31.48 -12.14 -4.11
C ASP A 2 30.13 -11.69 -3.54
N TRP A 3 29.98 -11.75 -2.20
CA TRP A 3 28.76 -11.37 -1.49
C TRP A 3 28.40 -9.90 -1.65
N ASP A 4 29.40 -9.00 -1.63
CA ASP A 4 29.15 -7.55 -1.74
C ASP A 4 28.69 -7.19 -3.16
N LYS A 5 29.28 -7.83 -4.19
CA LYS A 5 28.82 -7.68 -5.58
C LYS A 5 27.38 -8.16 -5.74
N LEU A 6 26.99 -9.26 -5.08
CA LEU A 6 25.63 -9.80 -5.12
C LEU A 6 24.61 -8.86 -4.44
N LYS A 7 24.98 -8.24 -3.31
CA LYS A 7 24.16 -7.22 -2.65
C LYS A 7 23.94 -6.00 -3.54
N ILE A 8 25.03 -5.52 -4.18
CA ILE A 8 24.97 -4.38 -5.10
C ILE A 8 24.06 -4.72 -6.29
N PHE A 9 24.23 -5.91 -6.88
CA PHE A 9 23.38 -6.37 -7.97
C PHE A 9 21.90 -6.39 -7.57
N HIS A 10 21.58 -6.99 -6.42
CA HIS A 10 20.23 -7.05 -5.90
C HIS A 10 19.63 -5.65 -5.72
N ALA A 11 20.37 -4.71 -5.11
CA ALA A 11 19.90 -3.35 -4.90
C ALA A 11 19.67 -2.57 -6.22
N VAL A 12 20.51 -2.80 -7.24
CA VAL A 12 20.34 -2.22 -8.58
C VAL A 12 19.09 -2.77 -9.27
N ALA A 13 18.85 -4.07 -9.17
CA ALA A 13 17.67 -4.73 -9.72
C ALA A 13 16.37 -4.20 -9.07
N GLU A 14 16.35 -4.04 -7.76
CA GLU A 14 15.24 -3.44 -7.01
C GLU A 14 14.97 -1.99 -7.40
N ALA A 15 16.03 -1.19 -7.52
CA ALA A 15 15.93 0.22 -7.87
C ALA A 15 15.52 0.47 -9.33
N GLY A 16 15.64 -0.53 -10.22
CA GLY A 16 15.36 -0.43 -11.65
C GLY A 16 16.27 0.52 -12.43
N SER A 17 17.26 1.12 -11.77
CA SER A 17 18.28 1.98 -12.41
C SER A 17 19.54 2.11 -11.56
N PHE A 18 20.69 2.29 -12.24
CA PHE A 18 21.95 2.56 -11.56
C PHE A 18 21.91 3.87 -10.75
N THR A 19 21.25 4.90 -11.27
CA THR A 19 21.13 6.20 -10.61
C THR A 19 20.30 6.12 -9.34
N SER A 20 19.16 5.42 -9.35
CA SER A 20 18.36 5.23 -8.13
C SER A 20 19.11 4.40 -7.08
N ALA A 21 19.91 3.41 -7.52
CA ALA A 21 20.70 2.57 -6.62
C ALA A 21 21.82 3.36 -5.89
N THR A 22 22.30 4.49 -6.44
CA THR A 22 23.33 5.30 -5.76
C THR A 22 22.88 5.83 -4.42
N VAL A 23 21.60 6.21 -4.32
CA VAL A 23 20.99 6.73 -3.08
C VAL A 23 20.88 5.62 -2.04
N ILE A 24 20.46 4.41 -2.46
CA ILE A 24 20.27 3.26 -1.56
C ILE A 24 21.60 2.74 -1.03
N LEU A 25 22.62 2.68 -1.91
CA LEU A 25 23.92 2.07 -1.61
C LEU A 25 24.95 3.07 -1.06
N ASN A 26 24.67 4.36 -1.13
CA ASN A 26 25.64 5.43 -0.84
C ASN A 26 26.97 5.27 -1.61
N LEU A 27 26.87 4.88 -2.89
CA LEU A 27 28.00 4.66 -3.80
C LEU A 27 27.84 5.49 -5.06
N SER A 28 28.98 5.83 -5.72
CA SER A 28 28.89 6.48 -7.03
C SER A 28 28.38 5.52 -8.10
N GLN A 29 27.72 6.04 -9.12
CA GLN A 29 27.22 5.25 -10.26
C GLN A 29 28.35 4.47 -10.95
N SER A 30 29.56 5.08 -11.07
CA SER A 30 30.72 4.40 -11.66
C SER A 30 31.23 3.25 -10.80
N ALA A 31 31.16 3.35 -9.47
CA ALA A 31 31.51 2.27 -8.55
C ALA A 31 30.51 1.10 -8.69
N ILE A 32 29.21 1.42 -8.66
CA ILE A 32 28.14 0.41 -8.85
C ILE A 32 28.30 -0.30 -10.20
N SER A 33 28.50 0.46 -11.30
CA SER A 33 28.65 -0.11 -12.64
C SER A 33 29.85 -1.06 -12.74
N ARG A 34 31.00 -0.71 -12.10
CA ARG A 34 32.19 -1.57 -12.04
C ARG A 34 31.93 -2.86 -11.27
N GLN A 35 31.22 -2.80 -10.15
CA GLN A 35 30.90 -3.97 -9.35
C GLN A 35 29.94 -4.92 -10.09
N ILE A 36 28.95 -4.37 -10.79
CA ILE A 36 28.05 -5.16 -11.64
C ILE A 36 28.82 -5.81 -12.79
N GLN A 37 29.67 -5.05 -13.52
CA GLN A 37 30.47 -5.59 -14.58
C GLN A 37 31.39 -6.72 -14.08
N SER A 38 32.04 -6.52 -12.93
CA SER A 38 32.88 -7.54 -12.31
C SER A 38 32.09 -8.81 -11.93
N LEU A 39 30.85 -8.68 -11.48
CA LEU A 39 29.97 -9.82 -11.20
C LEU A 39 29.58 -10.56 -12.49
N GLU A 40 29.24 -9.83 -13.56
CA GLU A 40 28.95 -10.41 -14.87
C GLU A 40 30.14 -11.15 -15.46
N ASP A 41 31.35 -10.59 -15.30
CA ASP A 41 32.61 -11.20 -15.75
C ASP A 41 32.93 -12.48 -14.96
N ASP A 42 32.73 -12.47 -13.62
CA ASP A 42 32.90 -13.64 -12.75
C ASP A 42 31.93 -14.78 -13.16
N LEU A 43 30.69 -14.44 -13.49
CA LEU A 43 29.63 -15.38 -13.87
C LEU A 43 29.66 -15.76 -15.37
N LYS A 44 30.39 -14.98 -16.19
CA LYS A 44 30.47 -15.11 -17.68
C LYS A 44 29.11 -14.97 -18.36
N VAL A 45 28.19 -14.23 -17.77
CA VAL A 45 26.84 -13.92 -18.31
C VAL A 45 26.47 -12.49 -18.06
N LYS A 46 25.64 -11.91 -18.94
CA LYS A 46 25.02 -10.61 -18.68
C LYS A 46 23.83 -10.80 -17.77
N LEU A 47 23.69 -9.89 -16.77
CA LEU A 47 22.61 -9.89 -15.80
C LEU A 47 21.60 -8.77 -16.09
N PHE A 48 22.06 -7.69 -16.76
CA PHE A 48 21.20 -6.57 -17.13
C PHE A 48 21.25 -6.29 -18.63
N GLU A 49 20.10 -5.87 -19.16
CA GLU A 49 19.94 -5.22 -20.45
C GLU A 49 19.66 -3.73 -20.25
N ARG A 50 20.38 -2.90 -21.01
CA ARG A 50 20.23 -1.43 -20.97
C ARG A 50 19.38 -0.99 -22.17
N HIS A 51 18.28 -0.36 -21.89
CA HIS A 51 17.38 0.21 -22.90
C HIS A 51 17.25 1.72 -22.74
N ALA A 52 16.81 2.39 -23.77
CA ALA A 52 16.53 3.85 -23.73
C ALA A 52 15.49 4.22 -22.63
N ARG A 53 14.69 3.26 -22.18
CA ARG A 53 13.64 3.44 -21.17
C ARG A 53 14.01 2.95 -19.77
N GLY A 54 15.23 2.47 -19.54
CA GLY A 54 15.68 1.98 -18.24
C GLY A 54 16.52 0.71 -18.30
N LEU A 55 16.62 0.06 -17.15
CA LEU A 55 17.39 -1.16 -16.92
C LEU A 55 16.42 -2.31 -16.68
N THR A 56 16.61 -3.44 -17.37
CA THR A 56 15.85 -4.68 -17.17
C THR A 56 16.80 -5.85 -16.90
N LEU A 57 16.34 -6.85 -16.19
CA LEU A 57 17.07 -8.08 -15.97
C LEU A 57 17.04 -8.95 -17.23
N THR A 58 18.13 -9.63 -17.52
CA THR A 58 18.16 -10.76 -18.46
C THR A 58 17.54 -11.99 -17.79
N GLU A 59 17.30 -13.09 -18.52
CA GLU A 59 16.85 -14.37 -17.96
C GLU A 59 17.83 -14.88 -16.87
N ASN A 60 19.14 -14.79 -17.12
CA ASN A 60 20.16 -15.10 -16.12
C ASN A 60 20.12 -14.12 -14.94
N GLY A 61 19.86 -12.83 -15.21
CA GLY A 61 19.68 -11.81 -14.19
C GLY A 61 18.49 -12.10 -13.27
N GLU A 62 17.36 -12.53 -13.83
CA GLU A 62 16.18 -12.92 -13.02
C GLU A 62 16.49 -14.13 -12.13
N TYR A 63 17.19 -15.12 -12.64
CA TYR A 63 17.59 -16.29 -11.86
C TYR A 63 18.52 -15.92 -10.71
N VAL A 64 19.58 -15.12 -10.98
CA VAL A 64 20.51 -14.64 -9.94
C VAL A 64 19.79 -13.73 -8.95
N TYR A 65 18.89 -12.85 -9.42
CA TYR A 65 18.10 -11.97 -8.55
C TYR A 65 17.25 -12.76 -7.56
N LYS A 66 16.51 -13.76 -8.03
CA LYS A 66 15.68 -14.62 -7.18
C LYS A 66 16.50 -15.29 -6.07
N THR A 67 17.65 -15.87 -6.45
CA THR A 67 18.56 -16.52 -5.51
C THR A 67 19.16 -15.54 -4.50
N ALA A 68 19.65 -14.38 -4.97
CA ALA A 68 20.20 -13.33 -4.11
C ALA A 68 19.15 -12.83 -3.11
N HIS A 69 17.94 -12.64 -3.58
CA HIS A 69 16.78 -12.22 -2.79
C HIS A 69 16.48 -13.22 -1.65
N GLU A 70 16.44 -14.51 -1.95
CA GLU A 70 16.22 -15.56 -0.95
C GLU A 70 17.33 -15.58 0.12
N VAL A 71 18.59 -15.44 -0.27
CA VAL A 71 19.74 -15.45 0.65
C VAL A 71 19.73 -14.20 1.54
N ILE A 72 19.52 -13.01 0.96
CA ILE A 72 19.44 -11.74 1.71
C ILE A 72 18.29 -11.79 2.70
N SER A 73 17.12 -12.28 2.29
CA SER A 73 15.96 -12.46 3.16
C SER A 73 16.25 -13.39 4.33
N LYS A 74 16.95 -14.51 4.06
CA LYS A 74 17.34 -15.48 5.09
C LYS A 74 18.30 -14.89 6.12
N LEU A 75 19.29 -14.12 5.69
CA LEU A 75 20.24 -13.45 6.61
C LEU A 75 19.55 -12.41 7.48
N LYS A 76 18.67 -11.59 6.91
CA LYS A 76 17.84 -10.65 7.68
C LYS A 76 16.91 -11.35 8.68
N GLU A 77 16.45 -12.55 8.35
CA GLU A 77 15.68 -13.40 9.25
C GLU A 77 16.49 -13.79 10.50
N VAL A 78 17.75 -14.19 10.30
CA VAL A 78 18.67 -14.53 11.40
C VAL A 78 18.97 -13.30 12.25
N GLU A 79 19.32 -12.16 11.65
CA GLU A 79 19.59 -10.91 12.37
C GLU A 79 18.40 -10.51 13.24
N THR A 80 17.18 -10.62 12.71
CA THR A 80 15.95 -10.31 13.44
C THR A 80 15.72 -11.25 14.61
N SER A 81 15.93 -12.56 14.41
CA SER A 81 15.72 -13.56 15.46
C SER A 81 16.75 -13.47 16.59
N LEU A 82 17.96 -12.98 16.30
CA LEU A 82 19.00 -12.76 17.30
C LEU A 82 18.79 -11.44 18.09
N GLY A 83 18.15 -10.45 17.50
CA GLY A 83 17.86 -9.15 18.12
C GLY A 83 16.66 -9.15 19.06
N ASP A 84 15.72 -10.09 18.90
CA ASP A 84 14.52 -10.15 19.72
C ASP A 84 14.77 -10.84 21.07
N ARG A 85 14.87 -10.06 22.14
CA ARG A 85 14.71 -10.58 23.51
C ARG A 85 13.24 -11.01 23.68
N LYS A 86 13.02 -12.30 24.01
CA LYS A 86 11.69 -12.92 24.10
C LYS A 86 10.69 -12.22 25.03
N ASP A 87 11.15 -11.36 25.95
CA ASP A 87 10.35 -10.85 27.06
C ASP A 87 9.90 -9.38 26.93
N LYS A 88 10.49 -8.58 26.05
CA LYS A 88 10.05 -7.19 25.81
C LYS A 88 10.10 -6.84 24.33
N PRO A 89 8.99 -6.30 23.80
CA PRO A 89 8.95 -5.83 22.40
C PRO A 89 9.84 -4.60 22.25
N SER A 90 10.90 -4.69 21.42
CA SER A 90 11.85 -3.60 21.18
C SER A 90 12.37 -3.59 19.75
N GLY A 91 13.07 -2.53 19.37
CA GLY A 91 13.69 -2.36 18.07
C GLY A 91 12.75 -1.79 17.01
N LYS A 92 13.22 -1.69 15.78
CA LYS A 92 12.49 -1.06 14.66
C LYS A 92 11.44 -1.99 14.07
N ILE A 93 10.25 -1.45 13.81
CA ILE A 93 9.18 -2.09 13.05
C ILE A 93 8.79 -1.20 11.88
N THR A 94 8.84 -1.75 10.67
CA THR A 94 8.46 -1.05 9.43
C THR A 94 7.12 -1.58 8.93
N ILE A 95 6.14 -0.68 8.77
CA ILE A 95 4.77 -1.03 8.39
C ILE A 95 4.43 -0.35 7.06
N THR A 96 3.90 -1.12 6.10
CA THR A 96 3.42 -0.56 4.84
C THR A 96 1.92 -0.72 4.67
N THR A 97 1.30 0.27 4.03
CA THR A 97 -0.12 0.23 3.65
C THR A 97 -0.41 1.27 2.55
N VAL A 98 -1.63 1.23 2.00
CA VAL A 98 -2.09 2.26 1.05
C VAL A 98 -2.15 3.65 1.71
N ARG A 99 -1.83 4.69 0.93
CA ARG A 99 -1.69 6.08 1.42
C ARG A 99 -2.90 6.57 2.21
N SER A 100 -4.10 6.33 1.71
CA SER A 100 -5.32 6.80 2.35
C SER A 100 -5.56 6.18 3.73
N PHE A 101 -5.37 4.86 3.85
CA PHE A 101 -5.53 4.15 5.12
C PHE A 101 -4.42 4.50 6.11
N GLY A 102 -3.18 4.53 5.63
CA GLY A 102 -2.01 4.91 6.42
C GLY A 102 -2.16 6.30 7.03
N THR A 103 -2.48 7.29 6.20
CA THR A 103 -2.58 8.69 6.64
C THR A 103 -3.77 8.93 7.56
N HIS A 104 -4.96 8.44 7.21
CA HIS A 104 -6.19 8.80 7.93
C HIS A 104 -6.51 7.87 9.11
N TRP A 105 -6.23 6.59 8.95
CA TRP A 105 -6.61 5.64 9.98
C TRP A 105 -5.46 5.23 10.89
N LEU A 106 -4.30 4.86 10.29
CA LEU A 106 -3.20 4.29 11.06
C LEU A 106 -2.41 5.35 11.82
N THR A 107 -1.93 6.40 11.13
CA THR A 107 -1.04 7.42 11.73
C THR A 107 -1.60 8.06 13.01
N PRO A 108 -2.88 8.46 13.10
CA PRO A 108 -3.41 9.04 14.32
C PRO A 108 -3.37 8.10 15.55
N ARG A 109 -3.29 6.77 15.32
CA ARG A 109 -3.28 5.74 16.36
C ARG A 109 -1.87 5.33 16.79
N ILE A 110 -0.85 5.65 16.00
CA ILE A 110 0.54 5.28 16.28
C ILE A 110 1.07 5.94 17.57
N GLN A 111 0.63 7.16 17.90
CA GLN A 111 1.02 7.81 19.16
C GLN A 111 0.71 6.94 20.39
N GLU A 112 -0.47 6.34 20.42
CA GLU A 112 -0.88 5.47 21.53
C GLU A 112 -0.03 4.19 21.55
N PHE A 113 0.21 3.58 20.38
CA PHE A 113 1.08 2.41 20.28
C PHE A 113 2.49 2.68 20.82
N MET A 114 3.09 3.81 20.43
CA MET A 114 4.44 4.20 20.88
C MET A 114 4.49 4.50 22.38
N LYS A 115 3.44 5.10 22.96
CA LYS A 115 3.34 5.29 24.42
C LYS A 115 3.32 3.98 25.19
N LEU A 116 2.61 2.97 24.66
CA LEU A 116 2.52 1.64 25.26
C LEU A 116 3.80 0.82 25.08
N ASN A 117 4.60 1.13 24.06
CA ASN A 117 5.78 0.39 23.66
C ASN A 117 6.96 1.33 23.35
N PRO A 118 7.54 2.00 24.37
CA PRO A 118 8.53 3.06 24.16
C PRO A 118 9.87 2.57 23.57
N GLU A 119 10.13 1.26 23.63
CA GLU A 119 11.35 0.65 23.07
C GLU A 119 11.16 0.24 21.58
N ILE A 120 9.96 0.46 20.98
CA ILE A 120 9.71 0.18 19.59
C ILE A 120 9.83 1.49 18.77
N GLU A 121 10.73 1.50 17.80
CA GLU A 121 10.82 2.51 16.75
C GLU A 121 9.86 2.13 15.61
N VAL A 122 9.00 3.06 15.18
CA VAL A 122 8.00 2.81 14.11
C VAL A 122 8.37 3.57 12.86
N GLU A 123 8.49 2.86 11.73
CA GLU A 123 8.58 3.43 10.40
C GLU A 123 7.32 3.10 9.60
N LEU A 124 6.70 4.11 8.99
CA LEU A 124 5.51 3.95 8.15
C LEU A 124 5.86 4.26 6.69
N ILE A 125 5.58 3.31 5.79
CA ILE A 125 5.78 3.45 4.35
C ILE A 125 4.40 3.37 3.67
N PHE A 126 3.96 4.46 3.04
CA PHE A 126 2.67 4.50 2.36
C PHE A 126 2.86 4.47 0.86
N ASP A 127 2.40 3.38 0.24
CA ASP A 127 2.37 3.23 -1.21
C ASP A 127 1.09 2.52 -1.64
N ASP A 128 0.51 2.97 -2.77
CA ASP A 128 -0.67 2.34 -3.34
C ASP A 128 -0.32 1.06 -4.12
N LYS A 129 0.96 0.83 -4.40
CA LYS A 129 1.49 -0.47 -4.80
C LYS A 129 1.84 -1.29 -3.56
N GLU A 130 1.45 -2.54 -3.56
CA GLU A 130 1.85 -3.46 -2.50
C GLU A 130 3.35 -3.72 -2.58
N LEU A 131 4.06 -3.41 -1.48
CA LEU A 131 5.47 -3.75 -1.34
C LEU A 131 5.65 -5.25 -1.14
N ASP A 132 6.74 -5.79 -1.65
CA ASP A 132 7.12 -7.17 -1.39
C ASP A 132 7.76 -7.28 0.00
N LEU A 133 7.04 -7.90 0.94
CA LEU A 133 7.54 -8.09 2.31
C LEU A 133 8.66 -9.14 2.39
N SER A 134 8.87 -9.96 1.35
CA SER A 134 9.96 -10.93 1.34
C SER A 134 11.33 -10.26 1.21
N THR A 135 11.41 -9.07 0.61
CA THR A 135 12.62 -8.24 0.55
C THR A 135 12.90 -7.47 1.82
N ARG A 136 11.94 -7.51 2.77
CA ARG A 136 11.98 -6.73 4.02
C ARG A 136 12.10 -5.22 3.81
N GLN A 137 11.53 -4.70 2.75
CA GLN A 137 11.25 -3.27 2.64
C GLN A 137 10.25 -2.82 3.72
N ALA A 138 9.43 -3.77 4.22
CA ALA A 138 8.62 -3.61 5.41
C ALA A 138 8.48 -4.95 6.15
N ASP A 139 8.28 -4.90 7.47
CA ASP A 139 8.03 -6.08 8.31
C ASP A 139 6.58 -6.52 8.21
N ILE A 140 5.66 -5.55 8.09
CA ILE A 140 4.21 -5.75 8.09
C ILE A 140 3.59 -5.00 6.93
N GLY A 141 2.66 -5.65 6.24
CA GLY A 141 1.74 -5.03 5.29
C GLY A 141 0.31 -4.99 5.82
N ILE A 142 -0.39 -3.87 5.63
CA ILE A 142 -1.85 -3.80 5.74
C ILE A 142 -2.35 -3.64 4.31
N PHE A 143 -2.73 -4.75 3.68
CA PHE A 143 -3.08 -4.80 2.27
C PHE A 143 -4.59 -4.80 2.08
N MET A 144 -5.06 -4.06 1.06
CA MET A 144 -6.49 -3.93 0.74
C MET A 144 -7.04 -5.07 -0.11
N ARG A 145 -6.29 -6.15 -0.21
CA ARG A 145 -6.65 -7.42 -0.85
C ARG A 145 -5.79 -8.53 -0.30
N ARG A 146 -6.25 -9.74 -0.45
CA ARG A 146 -5.51 -10.92 -0.03
C ARG A 146 -4.30 -11.13 -0.94
N PRO A 147 -3.05 -11.10 -0.41
CA PRO A 147 -1.86 -11.40 -1.20
C PRO A 147 -1.87 -12.84 -1.71
N LYS A 148 -1.22 -13.06 -2.85
CA LYS A 148 -1.13 -14.40 -3.47
C LYS A 148 0.09 -15.20 -3.01
N GLN A 149 1.03 -14.58 -2.33
CA GLN A 149 2.26 -15.20 -1.85
C GLN A 149 1.97 -16.23 -0.76
N LEU A 150 2.52 -17.46 -0.92
CA LEU A 150 2.26 -18.60 -0.03
C LEU A 150 3.04 -18.54 1.29
N ASN A 151 4.14 -17.80 1.32
CA ASN A 151 5.04 -17.68 2.47
C ASN A 151 4.67 -16.54 3.44
N TYR A 152 3.50 -15.91 3.26
CA TYR A 152 2.99 -14.90 4.17
C TYR A 152 1.96 -15.47 5.12
N ILE A 153 2.04 -15.06 6.38
CA ILE A 153 0.93 -15.17 7.31
C ILE A 153 0.00 -14.00 7.05
N GLN A 154 -1.25 -14.31 6.79
CA GLN A 154 -2.26 -13.31 6.45
C GLN A 154 -3.52 -13.56 7.26
N ARG A 155 -4.05 -12.49 7.83
CA ARG A 155 -5.30 -12.50 8.60
C ARG A 155 -6.15 -11.33 8.20
N LYS A 156 -7.42 -11.59 7.95
CA LYS A 156 -8.39 -10.52 7.73
C LYS A 156 -8.42 -9.58 8.93
N LEU A 157 -8.29 -8.31 8.66
CA LEU A 157 -8.25 -7.25 9.67
C LEU A 157 -9.63 -6.60 9.81
N ILE A 158 -10.21 -6.13 8.70
CA ILE A 158 -11.52 -5.46 8.67
C ILE A 158 -12.09 -5.44 7.26
N ASP A 159 -13.42 -5.34 7.17
CA ASP A 159 -14.15 -4.99 5.96
C ASP A 159 -14.27 -3.46 5.83
N ILE A 160 -13.91 -2.94 4.68
CA ILE A 160 -14.01 -1.52 4.33
C ILE A 160 -15.17 -1.36 3.36
N ASN A 161 -16.22 -0.71 3.81
CA ASN A 161 -17.40 -0.40 3.01
C ASN A 161 -17.18 0.91 2.23
N TYR A 162 -17.81 1.00 1.08
CA TYR A 162 -17.79 2.17 0.22
C TYR A 162 -19.21 2.66 0.00
N HIS A 163 -19.41 3.98 0.16
CA HIS A 163 -20.66 4.62 -0.18
C HIS A 163 -20.43 5.86 -1.04
N ILE A 164 -21.50 6.42 -1.57
CA ILE A 164 -21.48 7.68 -2.30
C ILE A 164 -21.58 8.81 -1.31
N TYR A 165 -20.69 9.79 -1.44
CA TYR A 165 -20.66 10.97 -0.58
C TYR A 165 -20.71 12.25 -1.39
N GLY A 166 -21.30 13.29 -0.79
CA GLY A 166 -21.27 14.68 -1.25
C GLY A 166 -21.07 15.61 -0.07
N SER A 167 -20.49 16.79 -0.31
CA SER A 167 -20.43 17.80 0.74
C SER A 167 -21.79 18.45 0.98
N SER A 168 -22.06 18.90 2.22
CA SER A 168 -23.27 19.65 2.55
C SER A 168 -23.51 20.81 1.61
N LYS A 169 -22.47 21.61 1.34
CA LYS A 169 -22.51 22.73 0.39
C LYS A 169 -22.94 22.32 -1.03
N TYR A 170 -22.42 21.19 -1.53
CA TYR A 170 -22.82 20.69 -2.84
C TYR A 170 -24.29 20.25 -2.86
N LEU A 171 -24.72 19.54 -1.81
CA LEU A 171 -26.09 19.00 -1.71
C LEU A 171 -27.13 20.10 -1.46
N GLU A 172 -26.77 21.18 -0.78
CA GLU A 172 -27.61 22.38 -0.65
C GLU A 172 -27.85 23.04 -2.01
N ALA A 173 -26.80 23.13 -2.84
CA ALA A 173 -26.91 23.77 -4.15
C ALA A 173 -27.59 22.92 -5.24
N TYR A 174 -27.40 21.58 -5.20
CA TYR A 174 -27.88 20.68 -6.27
C TYR A 174 -28.99 19.72 -5.81
N GLY A 175 -29.38 19.77 -4.54
CA GLY A 175 -30.38 18.89 -3.94
C GLY A 175 -29.81 17.55 -3.43
N MET A 176 -30.54 16.92 -2.50
CA MET A 176 -30.22 15.60 -1.99
C MET A 176 -30.86 14.52 -2.87
N PRO A 177 -30.10 13.61 -3.50
CA PRO A 177 -30.68 12.47 -4.24
C PRO A 177 -31.49 11.58 -3.31
N LYS A 178 -32.74 11.30 -3.68
CA LYS A 178 -33.65 10.41 -2.93
C LYS A 178 -33.72 9.03 -3.55
N THR A 179 -33.42 8.92 -4.82
CA THR A 179 -33.42 7.67 -5.61
C THR A 179 -32.15 7.53 -6.42
N VAL A 180 -31.84 6.31 -6.86
CA VAL A 180 -30.70 6.05 -7.76
C VAL A 180 -30.82 6.82 -9.07
N ASN A 181 -32.05 7.06 -9.55
CA ASN A 181 -32.29 7.86 -10.76
C ASN A 181 -31.93 9.33 -10.59
N ASP A 182 -32.07 9.88 -9.41
CA ASP A 182 -31.69 11.28 -9.15
C ASP A 182 -30.20 11.51 -9.33
N LEU A 183 -29.36 10.48 -9.16
CA LEU A 183 -27.94 10.54 -9.41
C LEU A 183 -27.59 10.99 -10.84
N ASN A 184 -28.53 10.84 -11.81
CA ASN A 184 -28.30 11.28 -13.19
C ASN A 184 -28.25 12.82 -13.34
N LYS A 185 -28.74 13.55 -12.35
CA LYS A 185 -28.72 15.03 -12.31
C LYS A 185 -27.47 15.57 -11.61
N HIS A 186 -26.65 14.70 -11.05
CA HIS A 186 -25.50 15.11 -10.24
C HIS A 186 -24.19 14.96 -11.00
N ARG A 187 -23.19 15.77 -10.57
CA ARG A 187 -21.82 15.70 -11.04
C ARG A 187 -21.08 14.60 -10.30
N PHE A 188 -20.33 13.79 -11.04
CA PHE A 188 -19.53 12.73 -10.44
C PHE A 188 -18.04 12.98 -10.61
N ILE A 189 -17.29 12.63 -9.57
CA ILE A 189 -15.84 12.53 -9.57
C ILE A 189 -15.52 11.03 -9.47
N SER A 190 -14.56 10.54 -10.23
CA SER A 190 -14.20 9.13 -10.24
C SER A 190 -12.71 8.89 -10.10
N PHE A 191 -12.36 7.65 -9.74
CA PHE A 191 -10.96 7.23 -9.69
C PHE A 191 -10.38 7.21 -11.11
N GLY A 192 -9.18 7.80 -11.28
CA GLY A 192 -8.49 7.92 -12.55
C GLY A 192 -7.55 6.74 -12.84
N LYS A 193 -6.87 6.80 -13.98
CA LYS A 193 -5.79 5.88 -14.36
C LYS A 193 -4.47 6.32 -13.74
N GLY A 194 -3.47 5.42 -13.71
CA GLY A 194 -2.09 5.74 -13.31
C GLY A 194 -1.74 5.35 -11.88
N ALA A 195 -2.71 4.88 -11.08
CA ALA A 195 -2.46 4.21 -9.80
C ALA A 195 -3.32 2.96 -9.68
N PRO A 196 -2.92 1.97 -8.84
CA PRO A 196 -3.75 0.83 -8.53
C PRO A 196 -5.09 1.27 -7.94
N SER A 197 -6.19 0.69 -8.43
CA SER A 197 -7.51 0.99 -7.86
C SER A 197 -7.63 0.39 -6.45
N PRO A 198 -8.18 1.14 -5.50
CA PRO A 198 -8.42 0.65 -4.14
C PRO A 198 -9.53 -0.40 -4.07
N VAL A 199 -10.36 -0.51 -5.11
CA VAL A 199 -11.48 -1.45 -5.19
C VAL A 199 -11.51 -2.17 -6.53
N TYR A 200 -12.09 -3.37 -6.56
CA TYR A 200 -12.23 -4.17 -7.79
C TYR A 200 -13.03 -3.45 -8.89
N ASN A 201 -14.09 -2.72 -8.53
CA ASN A 201 -14.93 -1.97 -9.47
C ASN A 201 -14.98 -0.47 -9.10
N PRO A 202 -13.98 0.34 -9.49
CA PRO A 202 -13.92 1.75 -9.10
C PRO A 202 -15.03 2.60 -9.71
N ASP A 203 -15.66 2.15 -10.80
CA ASP A 203 -16.73 2.84 -11.51
C ASP A 203 -18.13 2.45 -11.02
N TRP A 204 -18.28 1.68 -9.93
CA TRP A 204 -19.58 1.17 -9.47
C TRP A 204 -20.62 2.28 -9.27
N ALA A 205 -20.23 3.41 -8.66
CA ALA A 205 -21.12 4.53 -8.42
C ALA A 205 -21.58 5.23 -9.73
N LEU A 206 -20.78 5.13 -10.79
CA LEU A 206 -21.16 5.63 -12.11
C LEU A 206 -22.12 4.68 -12.82
N LYS A 207 -22.12 3.40 -12.48
CA LYS A 207 -22.91 2.36 -13.16
C LYS A 207 -24.22 2.03 -12.48
N ILE A 208 -24.32 2.28 -11.17
CA ILE A 208 -25.50 1.90 -10.40
C ILE A 208 -26.79 2.48 -10.98
N GLY A 209 -27.79 1.63 -11.23
CA GLY A 209 -29.06 2.02 -11.85
C GLY A 209 -29.00 2.38 -13.33
N MET A 210 -27.85 2.20 -13.99
CA MET A 210 -27.72 2.40 -15.44
C MET A 210 -28.03 1.11 -16.18
N LYS A 211 -28.72 1.22 -17.34
CA LYS A 211 -29.01 0.10 -18.25
C LYS A 211 -27.85 -0.09 -19.25
N ASP A 212 -27.74 -1.28 -19.82
CA ASP A 212 -26.89 -1.61 -20.98
C ASP A 212 -25.39 -1.30 -20.75
N ASN A 213 -24.85 -1.58 -19.57
CA ASN A 213 -23.45 -1.27 -19.23
C ASN A 213 -23.04 0.21 -19.40
N LYS A 214 -23.99 1.11 -19.54
CA LYS A 214 -23.75 2.54 -19.59
C LYS A 214 -23.22 3.03 -18.23
N LYS A 215 -22.53 4.13 -18.24
CA LYS A 215 -22.07 4.82 -17.02
C LYS A 215 -22.28 6.32 -17.13
N ARG A 216 -22.54 6.94 -15.99
CA ARG A 216 -22.59 8.40 -15.86
C ARG A 216 -21.24 9.00 -16.25
N LYS A 217 -21.28 10.20 -16.81
CA LYS A 217 -20.05 10.96 -17.12
C LYS A 217 -19.43 11.44 -15.82
N SER A 218 -18.15 11.15 -15.64
CA SER A 218 -17.35 11.79 -14.60
C SER A 218 -16.83 13.12 -15.12
N ILE A 219 -17.02 14.19 -14.34
CA ILE A 219 -16.51 15.54 -14.69
C ILE A 219 -15.06 15.74 -14.31
N MET A 220 -14.57 14.96 -13.33
CA MET A 220 -13.20 14.99 -12.86
C MET A 220 -12.74 13.57 -12.55
N LYS A 221 -11.47 13.27 -12.88
CA LYS A 221 -10.83 12.00 -12.55
C LYS A 221 -9.53 12.28 -11.80
N VAL A 222 -9.33 11.57 -10.70
CA VAL A 222 -8.11 11.68 -9.89
C VAL A 222 -7.67 10.29 -9.44
N ASN A 223 -6.37 10.00 -9.53
CA ASN A 223 -5.80 8.69 -9.19
C ASN A 223 -5.35 8.58 -7.73
N SER A 224 -6.03 9.29 -6.84
CA SER A 224 -5.77 9.31 -5.40
C SER A 224 -7.08 9.33 -4.66
N VAL A 225 -7.25 8.43 -3.69
CA VAL A 225 -8.44 8.39 -2.83
C VAL A 225 -8.53 9.64 -1.97
N MET A 226 -7.38 10.17 -1.52
CA MET A 226 -7.32 11.45 -0.80
C MET A 226 -7.71 12.63 -1.69
N GLY A 227 -7.29 12.60 -2.97
CA GLY A 227 -7.73 13.59 -3.94
C GLY A 227 -9.23 13.55 -4.22
N LEU A 228 -9.85 12.36 -4.22
CA LEU A 228 -11.31 12.21 -4.28
C LEU A 228 -11.99 12.84 -3.07
N LEU A 229 -11.51 12.55 -1.86
CA LEU A 229 -12.02 13.12 -0.63
C LEU A 229 -12.02 14.64 -0.67
N LEU A 230 -10.87 15.26 -0.95
CA LEU A 230 -10.71 16.70 -1.02
C LEU A 230 -11.61 17.36 -2.09
N ALA A 231 -11.77 16.72 -3.25
CA ALA A 231 -12.64 17.21 -4.30
C ALA A 231 -14.12 17.17 -3.90
N VAL A 232 -14.56 16.14 -3.16
CA VAL A 232 -15.93 16.07 -2.64
C VAL A 232 -16.14 17.14 -1.55
N GLU A 233 -15.21 17.28 -0.62
CA GLU A 233 -15.26 18.33 0.43
C GLU A 233 -15.31 19.73 -0.15
N SER A 234 -14.60 19.98 -1.24
CA SER A 234 -14.63 21.26 -1.95
C SER A 234 -15.92 21.51 -2.73
N GLY A 235 -16.86 20.54 -2.76
CA GLY A 235 -18.15 20.71 -3.42
C GLY A 235 -18.12 20.53 -4.95
N VAL A 236 -17.12 19.85 -5.50
CA VAL A 236 -17.02 19.61 -6.94
C VAL A 236 -18.13 18.66 -7.42
N GLY A 237 -18.50 17.66 -6.62
CA GLY A 237 -19.53 16.68 -6.97
C GLY A 237 -19.60 15.52 -5.98
N LEU A 238 -20.25 14.42 -6.42
CA LEU A 238 -20.37 13.19 -5.68
C LEU A 238 -19.22 12.23 -6.04
N ALA A 239 -18.74 11.47 -5.08
CA ALA A 239 -17.81 10.37 -5.33
C ALA A 239 -18.08 9.16 -4.43
N ALA A 240 -17.61 7.98 -4.85
CA ALA A 240 -17.50 6.81 -4.01
C ALA A 240 -16.26 6.94 -3.12
N LEU A 241 -16.44 6.89 -1.81
CA LEU A 241 -15.37 6.96 -0.83
C LEU A 241 -15.48 5.80 0.17
N PRO A 242 -14.35 5.30 0.71
CA PRO A 242 -14.38 4.36 1.82
C PRO A 242 -14.85 5.06 3.10
N ASP A 243 -15.70 4.41 3.86
CA ASP A 243 -16.36 4.99 5.05
C ASP A 243 -15.36 5.48 6.11
N TYR A 244 -14.19 4.82 6.22
CA TYR A 244 -13.17 5.21 7.20
C TYR A 244 -12.59 6.63 6.98
N LEU A 245 -12.65 7.16 5.76
CA LEU A 245 -12.19 8.52 5.48
C LEU A 245 -13.18 9.58 5.94
N VAL A 246 -14.45 9.23 6.00
CA VAL A 246 -15.54 10.19 6.22
C VAL A 246 -15.92 10.27 7.69
N PHE A 247 -15.51 9.30 8.50
CA PHE A 247 -15.89 9.19 9.91
C PHE A 247 -15.59 10.45 10.75
N GLN A 248 -14.55 11.19 10.40
CA GLN A 248 -14.18 12.45 11.10
C GLN A 248 -14.65 13.72 10.37
N SER A 249 -15.25 13.58 9.19
CA SER A 249 -15.68 14.74 8.40
C SER A 249 -17.09 15.16 8.81
N THR A 250 -17.24 16.39 9.29
CA THR A 250 -18.55 16.99 9.61
C THR A 250 -19.26 17.52 8.36
N ASN A 251 -18.56 17.65 7.24
CA ASN A 251 -19.06 18.29 6.02
C ASN A 251 -19.52 17.32 4.96
N LEU A 252 -19.27 16.01 5.13
CA LEU A 252 -19.65 15.00 4.15
C LEU A 252 -20.89 14.24 4.58
N ILE A 253 -21.80 14.09 3.64
CA ILE A 253 -23.08 13.42 3.84
C ILE A 253 -23.13 12.18 2.96
N LYS A 254 -23.48 11.03 3.55
CA LYS A 254 -23.72 9.77 2.84
C LYS A 254 -24.98 9.89 2.00
N VAL A 255 -24.82 9.80 0.68
CA VAL A 255 -25.91 9.88 -0.28
C VAL A 255 -26.48 8.48 -0.53
N LEU A 256 -27.82 8.35 -0.45
CA LEU A 256 -28.50 7.06 -0.59
C LEU A 256 -27.92 5.98 0.33
N PRO A 257 -27.99 6.11 1.64
CA PRO A 257 -27.26 5.27 2.62
C PRO A 257 -27.63 3.78 2.56
N LYS A 258 -28.76 3.43 1.93
CA LYS A 258 -29.18 2.02 1.70
C LYS A 258 -28.54 1.41 0.45
N VAL A 259 -27.82 2.19 -0.33
CA VAL A 259 -27.13 1.73 -1.53
C VAL A 259 -25.69 1.37 -1.15
N GLU A 260 -25.46 0.08 -1.00
CA GLU A 260 -24.16 -0.46 -0.64
C GLU A 260 -23.24 -0.50 -1.86
N GLY A 261 -22.00 -0.08 -1.66
CA GLY A 261 -20.92 -0.21 -2.62
C GLY A 261 -20.14 -1.52 -2.46
N PRO A 262 -19.03 -1.68 -3.19
CA PRO A 262 -18.15 -2.83 -3.01
C PRO A 262 -17.52 -2.82 -1.62
N ILE A 263 -17.23 -4.01 -1.11
CA ILE A 263 -16.49 -4.22 0.13
C ILE A 263 -15.05 -4.55 -0.24
N THR A 264 -14.11 -3.91 0.44
CA THR A 264 -12.69 -4.21 0.37
C THR A 264 -12.23 -4.83 1.69
N GLU A 265 -11.61 -5.99 1.63
CA GLU A 265 -11.04 -6.63 2.81
C GLU A 265 -9.62 -6.13 3.05
N ALA A 266 -9.39 -5.48 4.20
CA ALA A 266 -8.02 -5.21 4.66
C ALA A 266 -7.46 -6.44 5.37
N HIS A 267 -6.22 -6.80 5.05
CA HIS A 267 -5.51 -7.94 5.60
C HIS A 267 -4.24 -7.49 6.31
N PHE A 268 -4.00 -8.02 7.51
CA PHE A 268 -2.73 -7.94 8.21
C PHE A 268 -1.82 -9.04 7.70
N VAL A 269 -0.69 -8.68 7.14
CA VAL A 269 0.20 -9.58 6.41
C VAL A 269 1.63 -9.42 6.90
N TYR A 270 2.33 -10.52 7.10
CA TYR A 270 3.75 -10.53 7.44
C TYR A 270 4.42 -11.85 7.02
N PRO A 271 5.75 -11.88 6.76
CA PRO A 271 6.47 -13.09 6.44
C PRO A 271 6.40 -14.13 7.57
N GLN A 272 6.39 -15.41 7.21
CA GLN A 272 6.38 -16.54 8.17
C GLN A 272 7.53 -16.45 9.19
N SER A 273 8.69 -15.94 8.79
CA SER A 273 9.87 -15.72 9.62
C SER A 273 9.63 -14.77 10.80
N LEU A 274 8.66 -13.86 10.68
CA LEU A 274 8.32 -12.90 11.74
C LEU A 274 7.20 -13.37 12.69
N LYS A 275 6.76 -14.64 12.57
CA LYS A 275 5.64 -15.18 13.35
C LYS A 275 5.80 -15.04 14.85
N ASN A 276 7.01 -15.23 15.36
CA ASN A 276 7.32 -15.23 16.79
C ASN A 276 8.02 -13.94 17.26
N VAL A 277 8.11 -12.92 16.40
CA VAL A 277 8.76 -11.66 16.72
C VAL A 277 7.85 -10.83 17.61
N ALA A 278 8.31 -10.48 18.82
CA ALA A 278 7.49 -9.84 19.85
C ALA A 278 6.86 -8.52 19.37
N ARG A 279 7.64 -7.62 18.74
CA ARG A 279 7.13 -6.34 18.24
C ARG A 279 6.04 -6.48 17.16
N VAL A 280 6.13 -7.52 16.30
CA VAL A 280 5.10 -7.83 15.27
C VAL A 280 3.81 -8.31 15.93
N THR A 281 3.92 -9.20 16.92
CA THR A 281 2.77 -9.70 17.67
C THR A 281 2.10 -8.59 18.49
N THR A 282 2.88 -7.72 19.13
CA THR A 282 2.40 -6.58 19.91
C THR A 282 1.66 -5.59 19.02
N PHE A 283 2.24 -5.23 17.86
CA PHE A 283 1.57 -4.34 16.91
C PHE A 283 0.29 -4.95 16.36
N ARG A 284 0.30 -6.24 16.00
CA ARG A 284 -0.90 -6.96 15.57
C ARG A 284 -2.02 -6.86 16.61
N ASN A 285 -1.73 -7.17 17.88
CA ASN A 285 -2.72 -7.14 18.94
C ASN A 285 -3.28 -5.74 19.16
N PHE A 286 -2.41 -4.73 19.12
CA PHE A 286 -2.82 -3.31 19.15
C PHE A 286 -3.81 -2.97 18.02
N LEU A 287 -3.50 -3.34 16.78
CA LEU A 287 -4.40 -3.07 15.65
C LEU A 287 -5.77 -3.75 15.82
N TYR A 288 -5.79 -5.00 16.25
CA TYR A 288 -7.07 -5.70 16.47
C TYR A 288 -7.89 -5.05 17.57
N SER A 289 -7.27 -4.57 18.66
CA SER A 289 -7.96 -3.79 19.68
C SER A 289 -8.57 -2.52 19.09
N LYS A 290 -7.79 -1.75 18.32
CA LYS A 290 -8.28 -0.50 17.72
C LYS A 290 -9.40 -0.71 16.70
N ILE A 291 -9.39 -1.82 16.00
CA ILE A 291 -10.46 -2.17 15.06
C ILE A 291 -11.73 -2.60 15.80
N SER A 292 -11.60 -3.34 16.90
CA SER A 292 -12.77 -3.73 17.70
C SER A 292 -13.49 -2.54 18.35
N GLU A 293 -12.76 -1.46 18.65
CA GLU A 293 -13.30 -0.19 19.13
C GLU A 293 -13.99 0.63 18.03
N TRP A 294 -13.74 0.28 16.76
CA TRP A 294 -14.17 1.07 15.63
C TRP A 294 -15.51 0.61 15.10
N LYS A 295 -16.53 1.40 15.37
CA LYS A 295 -17.90 1.22 14.86
C LYS A 295 -18.13 2.21 13.71
N PHE A 296 -18.50 1.69 12.53
CA PHE A 296 -18.98 2.48 11.39
C PHE A 296 -20.45 2.79 11.50
#